data_1a9437effca34c7f8bfed4aebd7ea4c1
#
_entry.id   1a9437effca34c7f8bfed4aebd7ea4c1
#
_cell.length_a   1.000
_cell.length_b   1.000
_cell.length_c   1.000
_cell.angle_alpha   90.00
_cell.angle_beta   90.00
_cell.angle_gamma   90.00
#
_symmetry.space_group_name_H-M   'P 1'
#
loop_
_entity.id
_entity.type
_entity.pdbx_description
1 polymer ?
#
loop_
_entity_poly.entity_id
_entity_poly.type
_entity_poly.pdbx_seq_one_letter_code
_entity_poly.pdbx_strand_id
1 'polypeptide(L)'
;MEVDTVSKKNAREKTIARLYELLELQEKVKKRFGIDGYNVFVFGSYVTINYVEGQSDIDIAIYTEDFDLYKRISMYLEEYFAEKGIESDIFYIDLTMEAPVYCAPLRSKIQFTDYYPKKLEEFGERCQHKLDQIKARIAV
;
A
#
# COMPACT_ATOMS: atom_id res chain seq x y z
N MET A 1 -15.07 -29.49 4.81
CA MET A 1 -14.12 -29.29 3.70
C MET A 1 -14.70 -28.50 2.54
N GLU A 2 -15.89 -28.79 2.10
CA GLU A 2 -16.56 -28.06 1.02
C GLU A 2 -16.81 -26.57 1.38
N VAL A 3 -17.20 -26.31 2.64
CA VAL A 3 -17.46 -24.95 3.13
C VAL A 3 -16.18 -24.10 3.07
N ASP A 4 -15.04 -24.64 3.47
CA ASP A 4 -13.76 -23.94 3.45
C ASP A 4 -13.31 -23.63 2.01
N THR A 5 -13.55 -24.54 1.07
CA THR A 5 -13.22 -24.35 -0.34
C THR A 5 -14.07 -23.23 -0.95
N VAL A 6 -15.37 -23.21 -0.65
CA VAL A 6 -16.29 -22.16 -1.10
C VAL A 6 -15.91 -20.80 -0.51
N SER A 7 -15.59 -20.75 0.80
CA SER A 7 -15.16 -19.53 1.47
C SER A 7 -13.87 -18.96 0.86
N LYS A 8 -12.90 -19.83 0.56
CA LYS A 8 -11.63 -19.42 -0.09
C LYS A 8 -11.87 -18.89 -1.50
N LYS A 9 -12.77 -19.53 -2.26
CA LYS A 9 -13.13 -19.06 -3.60
C LYS A 9 -13.77 -17.69 -3.54
N ASN A 10 -14.73 -17.48 -2.64
CA ASN A 10 -15.39 -16.19 -2.45
C ASN A 10 -14.40 -15.12 -2.01
N ALA A 11 -13.46 -15.43 -1.11
CA ALA A 11 -12.43 -14.50 -0.67
C ALA A 11 -11.52 -14.09 -1.83
N ARG A 12 -11.17 -15.01 -2.73
CA ARG A 12 -10.38 -14.71 -3.94
C ARG A 12 -11.16 -13.81 -4.90
N GLU A 13 -12.41 -14.11 -5.15
CA GLU A 13 -13.27 -13.32 -6.04
C GLU A 13 -13.43 -11.88 -5.52
N LYS A 14 -13.63 -11.72 -4.22
CA LYS A 14 -13.72 -10.40 -3.58
C LYS A 14 -12.39 -9.65 -3.66
N THR A 15 -11.28 -10.33 -3.49
CA THR A 15 -9.95 -9.75 -3.61
C THR A 15 -9.72 -9.24 -5.03
N ILE A 16 -10.07 -10.05 -6.03
CA ILE A 16 -9.97 -9.64 -7.43
C ILE A 16 -10.81 -8.41 -7.70
N ALA A 17 -12.04 -8.36 -7.19
CA ALA A 17 -12.92 -7.20 -7.34
C ALA A 17 -12.28 -5.94 -6.73
N ARG A 18 -11.68 -6.04 -5.54
CA ARG A 18 -10.99 -4.91 -4.93
C ARG A 18 -9.79 -4.44 -5.76
N LEU A 19 -9.04 -5.38 -6.35
CA LEU A 19 -7.91 -5.03 -7.20
C LEU A 19 -8.37 -4.28 -8.47
N TYR A 20 -9.49 -4.67 -9.06
CA TYR A 20 -10.06 -3.94 -10.19
C TYR A 20 -10.49 -2.53 -9.78
N GLU A 21 -11.09 -2.36 -8.60
CA GLU A 21 -11.44 -1.04 -8.07
C GLU A 21 -10.19 -0.18 -7.86
N LEU A 22 -9.09 -0.77 -7.41
CA LEU A 22 -7.82 -0.06 -7.25
C LEU A 22 -7.25 0.40 -8.59
N LEU A 23 -7.40 -0.38 -9.66
CA LEU A 23 -6.99 0.04 -11.00
C LEU A 23 -7.79 1.26 -11.46
N GLU A 24 -9.09 1.29 -11.19
CA GLU A 24 -9.93 2.46 -11.49
C GLU A 24 -9.50 3.67 -10.66
N LEU A 25 -9.23 3.47 -9.38
CA LEU A 25 -8.72 4.54 -8.50
C LEU A 25 -7.38 5.07 -8.97
N GLN A 26 -6.49 4.19 -9.40
CA GLN A 26 -5.19 4.57 -9.97
C GLN A 26 -5.36 5.55 -11.13
N GLU A 27 -6.28 5.28 -12.03
CA GLU A 27 -6.56 6.18 -13.17
C GLU A 27 -7.12 7.53 -12.70
N LYS A 28 -7.99 7.53 -11.69
CA LYS A 28 -8.52 8.76 -11.11
C LYS A 28 -7.44 9.61 -10.46
N VAL A 29 -6.51 8.98 -9.74
CA VAL A 29 -5.39 9.65 -9.08
C VAL A 29 -4.45 10.25 -10.13
N LYS A 30 -4.10 9.48 -11.15
CA LYS A 30 -3.25 9.95 -12.26
C LYS A 30 -3.89 11.12 -13.00
N LYS A 31 -5.18 11.06 -13.23
CA LYS A 31 -5.90 12.14 -13.91
C LYS A 31 -5.90 13.43 -13.11
N ARG A 32 -6.01 13.32 -11.78
CA ARG A 32 -6.06 14.49 -10.90
C ARG A 32 -4.70 15.06 -10.57
N PHE A 33 -3.70 14.22 -10.31
CA PHE A 33 -2.39 14.64 -9.79
C PHE A 33 -1.25 14.46 -10.80
N GLY A 34 -1.51 13.88 -11.95
CA GLY A 34 -0.48 13.56 -12.94
C GLY A 34 0.22 12.24 -12.62
N ILE A 35 1.29 11.96 -13.34
CA ILE A 35 2.05 10.72 -13.21
C ILE A 35 3.44 10.93 -12.61
N ASP A 36 3.83 12.18 -12.38
CA ASP A 36 5.17 12.55 -11.92
C ASP A 36 5.14 13.10 -10.50
N GLY A 37 6.22 12.89 -9.78
CA GLY A 37 6.46 13.53 -8.50
C GLY A 37 5.94 12.79 -7.28
N TYR A 38 5.37 11.59 -7.44
CA TYR A 38 4.86 10.81 -6.32
C TYR A 38 4.78 9.32 -6.64
N ASN A 39 4.77 8.49 -5.60
CA ASN A 39 4.39 7.08 -5.67
C ASN A 39 3.35 6.80 -4.59
N VAL A 40 2.34 6.01 -4.94
CA VAL A 40 1.32 5.52 -4.00
C VAL A 40 1.36 4.01 -3.99
N PHE A 41 1.51 3.42 -2.81
CA PHE A 41 1.51 1.98 -2.60
C PHE A 41 0.29 1.59 -1.79
N VAL A 42 -0.45 0.59 -2.25
CA VAL A 42 -1.51 -0.05 -1.46
C VAL A 42 -1.00 -1.41 -1.03
N PHE A 43 -1.04 -1.69 0.25
CA PHE A 43 -0.48 -2.91 0.81
C PHE A 43 -1.35 -3.44 1.96
N GLY A 44 -0.86 -4.47 2.66
CA GLY A 44 -1.59 -5.05 3.78
C GLY A 44 -2.75 -5.93 3.35
N SER A 45 -3.70 -6.13 4.24
CA SER A 45 -4.78 -7.11 4.04
C SER A 45 -5.71 -6.78 2.88
N TYR A 46 -5.89 -5.50 2.55
CA TYR A 46 -6.82 -5.07 1.50
C TYR A 46 -6.53 -5.73 0.14
N VAL A 47 -5.26 -5.98 -0.15
CA VAL A 47 -4.82 -6.59 -1.41
C VAL A 47 -4.64 -8.11 -1.29
N THR A 48 -5.12 -8.70 -0.22
CA THR A 48 -5.01 -10.15 0.05
C THR A 48 -6.38 -10.75 0.36
N ILE A 49 -6.43 -12.09 0.43
CA ILE A 49 -7.63 -12.82 0.81
C ILE A 49 -7.98 -12.68 2.31
N ASN A 50 -7.09 -12.07 3.10
CA ASN A 50 -7.28 -11.93 4.55
C ASN A 50 -8.07 -10.67 4.95
N TYR A 51 -8.47 -9.86 3.98
CA TYR A 51 -9.24 -8.65 4.26
C TYR A 51 -10.63 -9.01 4.80
N VAL A 52 -11.03 -8.35 5.88
CA VAL A 52 -12.35 -8.53 6.52
C VAL A 52 -13.15 -7.25 6.36
N GLU A 53 -14.20 -7.29 5.56
CA GLU A 53 -15.07 -6.14 5.31
C GLU A 53 -15.68 -5.61 6.62
N GLY A 54 -15.65 -4.29 6.79
CA GLY A 54 -16.16 -3.61 7.97
C GLY A 54 -15.26 -3.64 9.19
N GLN A 55 -14.13 -4.38 9.15
CA GLN A 55 -13.19 -4.50 10.26
C GLN A 55 -11.76 -4.09 9.89
N SER A 56 -11.31 -4.48 8.71
CA SER A 56 -9.93 -4.20 8.27
C SER A 56 -9.85 -2.83 7.60
N ASP A 57 -8.74 -2.13 7.85
CA ASP A 57 -8.42 -0.87 7.20
C ASP A 57 -7.71 -1.11 5.88
N ILE A 58 -7.63 -0.07 5.04
CA ILE A 58 -6.74 -0.10 3.89
C ILE A 58 -5.44 0.61 4.26
N ASP A 59 -4.31 -0.04 3.99
CA ASP A 59 -2.98 0.51 4.26
C ASP A 59 -2.41 1.13 3.00
N ILE A 60 -2.05 2.41 3.08
CA ILE A 60 -1.54 3.18 1.95
C ILE A 60 -0.28 3.92 2.39
N ALA A 61 0.76 3.85 1.56
CA ALA A 61 1.98 4.60 1.77
C ALA A 61 2.24 5.49 0.56
N ILE A 62 2.66 6.72 0.79
CA ILE A 62 2.92 7.69 -0.26
C ILE A 62 4.35 8.19 -0.12
N TYR A 63 5.09 8.16 -1.24
CA TYR A 63 6.39 8.82 -1.33
C TYR A 63 6.32 9.98 -2.32
N THR A 64 6.78 11.13 -1.91
CA THR A 64 6.98 12.31 -2.75
C THR A 64 8.00 13.23 -2.08
N GLU A 65 8.69 14.04 -2.86
CA GLU A 65 9.58 15.07 -2.33
C GLU A 65 8.83 16.38 -2.05
N ASP A 66 7.54 16.45 -2.44
CA ASP A 66 6.66 17.59 -2.22
C ASP A 66 5.62 17.23 -1.15
N PHE A 67 5.85 17.72 0.08
CA PHE A 67 4.97 17.40 1.19
C PHE A 67 3.55 17.96 1.02
N ASP A 68 3.41 19.05 0.31
CA ASP A 68 2.09 19.61 0.01
C ASP A 68 1.31 18.69 -0.93
N LEU A 69 1.98 18.10 -1.90
CA LEU A 69 1.40 17.09 -2.78
C LEU A 69 0.97 15.85 -1.98
N TYR A 70 1.80 15.42 -1.02
CA TYR A 70 1.44 14.34 -0.11
C TYR A 70 0.11 14.60 0.60
N LYS A 71 -0.06 15.79 1.16
CA LYS A 71 -1.29 16.16 1.85
C LYS A 71 -2.51 16.10 0.92
N ARG A 72 -2.37 16.61 -0.30
CA ARG A 72 -3.47 16.63 -1.26
C ARG A 72 -3.87 15.23 -1.72
N ILE A 73 -2.91 14.37 -2.01
CA ILE A 73 -3.17 12.98 -2.38
C ILE A 73 -3.78 12.23 -1.20
N SER A 74 -3.22 12.42 -0.01
CA SER A 74 -3.70 11.76 1.21
C SER A 74 -5.16 12.11 1.50
N MET A 75 -5.53 13.38 1.42
CA MET A 75 -6.90 13.83 1.62
C MET A 75 -7.86 13.25 0.58
N TYR A 76 -7.44 13.22 -0.67
CA TYR A 76 -8.24 12.65 -1.75
C TYR A 76 -8.53 11.16 -1.51
N LEU A 77 -7.51 10.39 -1.14
CA LEU A 77 -7.65 8.96 -0.90
C LEU A 77 -8.48 8.67 0.36
N GLU A 78 -8.27 9.44 1.42
CA GLU A 78 -9.03 9.30 2.65
C GLU A 78 -10.51 9.53 2.41
N GLU A 79 -10.87 10.58 1.69
CA GLU A 79 -12.27 10.87 1.32
C GLU A 79 -12.86 9.78 0.42
N TYR A 80 -12.08 9.31 -0.55
CA TYR A 80 -12.51 8.25 -1.46
C TYR A 80 -12.93 6.98 -0.70
N PHE A 81 -12.10 6.54 0.24
CA PHE A 81 -12.38 5.33 1.02
C PHE A 81 -13.44 5.58 2.10
N ALA A 82 -13.46 6.76 2.69
CA ALA A 82 -14.48 7.12 3.67
C ALA A 82 -15.90 7.06 3.07
N GLU A 83 -16.07 7.49 1.83
CA GLU A 83 -17.34 7.39 1.12
C GLU A 83 -17.78 5.94 0.92
N LYS A 84 -16.85 5.01 0.90
CA LYS A 84 -17.11 3.56 0.81
C LYS A 84 -17.26 2.91 2.18
N GLY A 85 -17.14 3.67 3.27
CA GLY A 85 -17.21 3.14 4.62
C GLY A 85 -15.94 2.40 5.04
N ILE A 86 -14.81 2.67 4.39
CA ILE A 86 -13.52 2.01 4.66
C ILE A 86 -12.59 3.01 5.33
N GLU A 87 -12.06 2.64 6.50
CA GLU A 87 -11.02 3.43 7.16
C GLU A 87 -9.69 3.22 6.44
N SER A 88 -8.95 4.30 6.28
CA SER A 88 -7.65 4.28 5.63
C SER A 88 -6.55 4.65 6.61
N ASP A 89 -5.45 3.90 6.55
CA ASP A 89 -4.22 4.19 7.27
C ASP A 89 -3.19 4.65 6.25
N ILE A 90 -3.01 5.97 6.15
CA ILE A 90 -2.16 6.59 5.13
C ILE A 90 -0.97 7.23 5.80
N PHE A 91 0.23 6.89 5.36
CA PHE A 91 1.44 7.50 5.89
C PHE A 91 2.43 7.91 4.79
N TYR A 92 3.30 8.82 5.16
CA TYR A 92 4.40 9.31 4.33
C TYR A 92 5.62 8.42 4.49
N ILE A 93 6.22 7.98 3.38
CA ILE A 93 7.47 7.21 3.42
C ILE A 93 8.62 8.17 3.63
N ASP A 94 9.29 8.04 4.76
CA ASP A 94 10.48 8.81 5.11
C ASP A 94 11.72 7.98 4.80
N LEU A 95 12.50 8.37 3.80
CA LEU A 95 13.69 7.62 3.37
C LEU A 95 14.83 7.65 4.39
N THR A 96 14.71 8.46 5.44
CA THR A 96 15.70 8.51 6.51
C THR A 96 15.42 7.50 7.63
N MET A 97 14.27 6.83 7.59
CA MET A 97 13.83 5.91 8.64
C MET A 97 13.69 4.49 8.09
N GLU A 98 14.66 3.64 8.37
CA GLU A 98 14.71 2.24 7.92
C GLU A 98 13.89 1.32 8.83
N ALA A 99 12.66 1.72 9.16
CA ALA A 99 11.78 0.94 10.01
C ALA A 99 10.99 -0.11 9.20
N PRO A 100 10.67 -1.28 9.78
CA PRO A 100 9.91 -2.31 9.07
C PRO A 100 8.60 -1.83 8.49
N VAL A 101 7.92 -0.88 9.12
CA VAL A 101 6.68 -0.31 8.63
C VAL A 101 6.83 0.37 7.27
N TYR A 102 8.02 0.93 6.98
CA TYR A 102 8.30 1.56 5.68
C TYR A 102 8.79 0.56 4.64
N CYS A 103 9.21 -0.64 5.07
CA CYS A 103 9.63 -1.71 4.15
C CYS A 103 8.46 -2.43 3.52
N ALA A 104 7.38 -2.64 4.29
CA ALA A 104 6.21 -3.40 3.84
C ALA A 104 5.58 -2.85 2.55
N PRO A 105 5.38 -1.51 2.39
CA PRO A 105 4.82 -0.95 1.16
C PRO A 105 5.63 -1.29 -0.09
N LEU A 106 6.96 -1.32 0.04
CA LEU A 106 7.85 -1.55 -1.09
C LEU A 106 7.80 -2.99 -1.61
N ARG A 107 7.24 -3.90 -0.84
CA ARG A 107 7.01 -5.29 -1.24
C ARG A 107 5.69 -5.46 -1.98
N SER A 108 4.83 -4.46 -1.93
CA SER A 108 3.54 -4.51 -2.61
C SER A 108 3.74 -4.36 -4.12
N LYS A 109 2.98 -5.13 -4.88
CA LYS A 109 2.93 -5.00 -6.33
C LYS A 109 1.88 -3.97 -6.78
N ILE A 110 1.14 -3.39 -5.84
CA ILE A 110 0.11 -2.38 -6.13
C ILE A 110 0.72 -1.01 -5.90
N GLN A 111 1.17 -0.43 -6.99
CA GLN A 111 1.84 0.86 -7.05
C GLN A 111 1.20 1.71 -8.14
N PHE A 112 0.78 2.92 -7.81
CA PHE A 112 0.02 3.75 -8.76
C PHE A 112 0.90 4.43 -9.81
N THR A 113 2.12 4.79 -9.44
CA THR A 113 3.09 5.42 -10.34
C THR A 113 4.45 4.79 -10.14
N ASP A 114 5.36 5.04 -11.08
CA ASP A 114 6.73 4.52 -11.04
C ASP A 114 7.73 5.67 -10.94
N TYR A 115 7.41 6.65 -10.12
CA TYR A 115 8.30 7.79 -9.90
C TYR A 115 9.31 7.48 -8.80
N TYR A 116 10.54 8.01 -8.92
CA TYR A 116 11.67 7.74 -8.02
C TYR A 116 12.04 6.26 -7.85
N PRO A 117 12.04 5.43 -8.91
CA PRO A 117 12.23 3.99 -8.74
C PRO A 117 13.58 3.64 -8.11
N LYS A 118 14.64 4.35 -8.49
CA LYS A 118 16.00 4.10 -7.98
C LYS A 118 16.13 4.43 -6.49
N LYS A 119 15.60 5.56 -6.06
CA LYS A 119 15.64 5.95 -4.63
C LYS A 119 14.86 4.96 -3.76
N LEU A 120 13.71 4.52 -4.23
CA LEU A 120 12.88 3.56 -3.50
C LEU A 120 13.52 2.17 -3.46
N GLU A 121 14.17 1.75 -4.55
CA GLU A 121 14.90 0.50 -4.60
C GLU A 121 16.05 0.49 -3.58
N GLU A 122 16.85 1.53 -3.57
CA GLU A 122 17.97 1.68 -2.62
C GLU A 122 17.46 1.71 -1.17
N PHE A 123 16.36 2.41 -0.92
CA PHE A 123 15.74 2.42 0.40
C PHE A 123 15.25 1.03 0.80
N GLY A 124 14.60 0.31 -0.13
CA GLY A 124 14.14 -1.05 0.10
C GLY A 124 15.27 -2.01 0.46
N GLU A 125 16.43 -1.87 -0.18
CA GLU A 125 17.62 -2.67 0.13
C GLU A 125 18.14 -2.38 1.55
N ARG A 126 18.17 -1.11 1.95
CA ARG A 126 18.56 -0.74 3.31
C ARG A 126 17.60 -1.28 4.34
N CYS A 127 16.29 -1.21 4.07
CA CYS A 127 15.27 -1.79 4.94
C CYS A 127 15.46 -3.30 5.09
N GLN A 128 15.72 -4.00 4.00
CA GLN A 128 15.89 -5.44 4.00
C GLN A 128 17.14 -5.83 4.81
N HIS A 129 18.24 -5.09 4.64
CA HIS A 129 19.46 -5.31 5.39
C HIS A 129 19.22 -5.14 6.91
N LYS A 130 18.50 -4.09 7.30
CA LYS A 130 18.14 -3.85 8.69
C LYS A 130 17.28 -4.97 9.27
N LEU A 131 16.32 -5.44 8.50
CA LEU A 131 15.44 -6.54 8.91
C LEU A 131 16.24 -7.84 9.08
N ASP A 132 17.17 -8.13 8.17
CA ASP A 132 18.02 -9.31 8.25
C ASP A 132 18.90 -9.28 9.50
N GLN A 133 19.43 -8.11 9.86
CA GLN A 133 20.18 -7.92 11.10
C GLN A 133 19.35 -8.21 12.35
N ILE A 134 18.09 -7.73 12.36
CA ILE A 134 17.17 -7.98 13.47
C ILE A 134 16.86 -9.46 13.58
N LYS A 135 16.56 -10.13 12.47
CA LYS A 135 16.28 -11.57 12.44
C LYS A 135 17.47 -12.40 12.93
N ALA A 136 18.66 -12.02 12.54
CA ALA A 136 19.88 -12.71 12.99
C ALA A 136 20.07 -12.64 14.52
N ARG A 137 19.69 -11.52 15.13
CA ARG A 137 19.74 -11.37 16.61
C ARG A 137 18.69 -12.20 17.31
N ILE A 138 17.50 -12.33 16.72
CA ILE A 138 16.40 -13.11 17.30
C ILE A 138 16.67 -14.60 17.18
N ALA A 139 17.33 -15.05 16.12
CA ALA A 139 17.63 -16.46 15.86
C ALA A 139 18.67 -17.07 16.80
N VAL A 140 19.38 -16.26 17.59
CA VAL A 140 20.35 -16.70 18.59
C VAL A 140 19.66 -16.94 19.91
#